data_e720bb34f6bc89e8f0a2a6a467918700
#
_entry.id   e720bb34f6bc89e8f0a2a6a467918700
#
_cell.length_a   1.000
_cell.length_b   1.000
_cell.length_c   1.000
_cell.angle_alpha   90.00
_cell.angle_beta   90.00
_cell.angle_gamma   90.00
#
_symmetry.space_group_name_H-M   'P 1'
#
loop_
_entity.id
_entity.type
_entity.pdbx_description
1 polymer ?
#
loop_
_entity_poly.entity_id
_entity_poly.type
_entity_poly.pdbx_seq_one_letter_code
_entity_poly.pdbx_strand_id
1 'polypeptide(L)'
;MSVRNIFADESHDIYTVRTHADGPDGELPLTAEMLINRPSGDLFGMTMNAGMGWSPDELDRDGILLLSTLGGLRGADGKPVALALHQGHYELDIQMKAAAEVIKANHALPYAVYVSDPCDGRTQGTTGMFDSLPYRNDASMVMRRLIRSLPDAKAVIGVASCDKGLPATMMALAAQHNIATVLVPGGATLPAKDGEDNGKVQTIGARFANGELSLQDARRAGCKAC
;
A
#
# COMPACT_ATOMS: atom_id res chain seq x y z
N MET A 1 -1.48 26.94 20.99
CA MET A 1 -0.74 27.42 19.81
C MET A 1 -1.75 27.89 18.79
N SER A 2 -1.65 29.13 18.33
CA SER A 2 -2.55 29.64 17.27
C SER A 2 -2.10 29.03 15.93
N VAL A 3 -3.06 28.65 15.07
CA VAL A 3 -2.79 28.17 13.70
C VAL A 3 -1.91 29.16 12.92
N ARG A 4 -2.00 30.45 13.21
CA ARG A 4 -1.14 31.49 12.63
C ARG A 4 0.35 31.30 12.93
N ASN A 5 0.72 30.67 14.05
CA ASN A 5 2.14 30.44 14.37
C ASN A 5 2.75 29.24 13.65
N ILE A 6 1.93 28.40 13.03
CA ILE A 6 2.40 27.29 12.19
C ILE A 6 2.92 27.81 10.84
N PHE A 7 2.39 28.95 10.39
CA PHE A 7 2.70 29.56 9.10
C PHE A 7 3.58 30.83 9.20
N ALA A 8 4.06 31.16 10.42
CA ALA A 8 4.78 32.43 10.65
C ALA A 8 6.23 32.46 10.10
N ASP A 9 6.80 31.29 9.79
CA ASP A 9 8.16 31.15 9.24
C ASP A 9 8.16 30.60 7.80
N GLU A 10 7.09 30.86 7.04
CA GLU A 10 7.01 30.42 5.66
C GLU A 10 8.05 31.11 4.80
N SER A 11 9.10 30.38 4.43
CA SER A 11 9.92 30.78 3.30
C SER A 11 9.05 30.77 2.04
N HIS A 12 9.22 31.76 1.16
CA HIS A 12 8.50 31.80 -0.13
C HIS A 12 8.68 30.51 -0.96
N ASP A 13 9.67 29.71 -0.64
CA ASP A 13 10.02 28.46 -1.33
C ASP A 13 8.94 27.37 -1.17
N ILE A 14 8.12 27.41 -0.09
CA ILE A 14 7.01 26.47 0.12
C ILE A 14 5.99 26.56 -1.03
N TYR A 15 5.75 27.76 -1.55
CA TYR A 15 4.80 27.99 -2.65
C TYR A 15 5.38 27.72 -4.03
N THR A 16 6.70 27.52 -4.13
CA THR A 16 7.39 27.19 -5.38
C THR A 16 7.65 25.71 -5.58
N VAL A 17 7.25 24.87 -4.60
CA VAL A 17 7.39 23.42 -4.70
C VAL A 17 6.52 22.91 -5.84
N ARG A 18 7.13 22.28 -6.84
CA ARG A 18 6.41 21.59 -7.90
C ARG A 18 5.76 20.33 -7.35
N THR A 19 4.46 20.22 -7.51
CA THR A 19 3.66 19.07 -7.09
C THR A 19 3.50 18.01 -8.19
N HIS A 20 4.02 18.28 -9.37
CA HIS A 20 4.04 17.37 -10.51
C HIS A 20 5.36 17.52 -11.28
N ALA A 21 5.78 16.45 -11.94
CA ALA A 21 6.90 16.49 -12.86
C ALA A 21 6.49 17.17 -14.20
N ASP A 22 7.42 17.85 -14.83
CA ASP A 22 7.25 18.19 -16.26
C ASP A 22 7.26 16.84 -17.01
N GLY A 23 6.32 16.67 -17.94
CA GLY A 23 6.31 15.50 -18.80
C GLY A 23 7.60 15.44 -19.64
N PRO A 24 8.05 14.25 -20.05
CA PRO A 24 9.18 14.11 -20.94
C PRO A 24 8.85 14.71 -22.32
N ASP A 25 9.87 15.20 -23.01
CA ASP A 25 9.75 15.56 -24.43
C ASP A 25 9.42 14.30 -25.25
N GLY A 26 8.51 14.44 -26.22
CA GLY A 26 8.14 13.35 -27.09
C GLY A 26 6.70 13.43 -27.58
N GLU A 27 6.26 12.40 -28.27
CA GLU A 27 4.91 12.26 -28.78
C GLU A 27 4.25 11.01 -28.15
N LEU A 28 2.98 11.12 -27.82
CA LEU A 28 2.21 9.95 -27.37
C LEU A 28 2.09 8.94 -28.52
N PRO A 29 2.11 7.63 -28.23
CA PRO A 29 2.02 6.57 -29.25
C PRO A 29 0.58 6.40 -29.76
N LEU A 30 -0.03 7.49 -30.23
CA LEU A 30 -1.41 7.53 -30.69
C LEU A 30 -1.52 7.22 -32.16
N THR A 31 -2.46 6.35 -32.50
CA THR A 31 -2.84 6.09 -33.89
C THR A 31 -4.19 6.74 -34.21
N ALA A 32 -4.49 6.95 -35.49
CA ALA A 32 -5.78 7.47 -35.92
C ALA A 32 -6.94 6.52 -35.49
N GLU A 33 -6.70 5.24 -35.50
CA GLU A 33 -7.66 4.22 -35.03
C GLU A 33 -7.95 4.38 -33.54
N MET A 34 -6.93 4.60 -32.69
CA MET A 34 -7.11 4.83 -31.26
C MET A 34 -7.93 6.09 -31.01
N LEU A 35 -7.65 7.18 -31.72
CA LEU A 35 -8.36 8.44 -31.55
C LEU A 35 -9.84 8.36 -31.96
N ILE A 36 -10.18 7.49 -32.93
CA ILE A 36 -11.55 7.35 -33.43
C ILE A 36 -12.35 6.33 -32.59
N ASN A 37 -11.75 5.22 -32.22
CA ASN A 37 -12.46 4.04 -31.72
C ASN A 37 -12.29 3.75 -30.23
N ARG A 38 -11.22 4.26 -29.59
CA ARG A 38 -10.99 4.01 -28.16
C ARG A 38 -11.74 5.01 -27.27
N PRO A 39 -12.09 4.61 -26.04
CA PRO A 39 -12.62 5.53 -25.05
C PRO A 39 -11.69 6.71 -24.82
N SER A 40 -12.24 7.91 -24.59
CA SER A 40 -11.44 9.11 -24.27
C SER A 40 -10.56 8.95 -23.02
N GLY A 41 -10.91 8.00 -22.14
CA GLY A 41 -10.11 7.64 -20.96
C GLY A 41 -8.74 7.07 -21.29
N ASP A 42 -8.57 6.41 -22.43
CA ASP A 42 -7.27 5.86 -22.84
C ASP A 42 -6.28 7.00 -23.15
N LEU A 43 -6.72 7.98 -23.95
CA LEU A 43 -5.93 9.17 -24.23
C LEU A 43 -5.60 9.96 -22.94
N PHE A 44 -6.61 10.15 -22.09
CA PHE A 44 -6.43 10.81 -20.81
C PHE A 44 -5.40 10.06 -19.93
N GLY A 45 -5.50 8.72 -19.87
CA GLY A 45 -4.55 7.88 -19.14
C GLY A 45 -3.12 8.02 -19.64
N MET A 46 -2.90 7.96 -20.95
CA MET A 46 -1.57 8.17 -21.55
C MET A 46 -1.01 9.56 -21.24
N THR A 47 -1.84 10.61 -21.37
CA THR A 47 -1.44 11.99 -21.03
C THR A 47 -1.04 12.11 -19.56
N MET A 48 -1.80 11.51 -18.64
CA MET A 48 -1.48 11.53 -17.21
C MET A 48 -0.18 10.78 -16.91
N ASN A 49 0.04 9.62 -17.55
CA ASN A 49 1.26 8.83 -17.35
C ASN A 49 2.51 9.58 -17.85
N ALA A 50 2.43 10.23 -19.02
CA ALA A 50 3.50 11.09 -19.51
C ALA A 50 3.75 12.27 -18.55
N GLY A 51 2.68 12.93 -18.08
CA GLY A 51 2.77 14.02 -17.09
C GLY A 51 3.38 13.59 -15.74
N MET A 52 3.29 12.32 -15.38
CA MET A 52 3.99 11.72 -14.23
C MET A 52 5.46 11.37 -14.51
N GLY A 53 5.96 11.62 -15.72
CA GLY A 53 7.36 11.41 -16.08
C GLY A 53 7.65 10.05 -16.73
N TRP A 54 6.64 9.30 -17.17
CA TRP A 54 6.89 8.06 -17.90
C TRP A 54 7.21 8.34 -19.36
N SER A 55 8.13 7.57 -19.95
CA SER A 55 8.55 7.76 -21.35
C SER A 55 7.39 7.50 -22.32
N PRO A 56 7.10 8.42 -23.26
CA PRO A 56 5.96 8.28 -24.17
C PRO A 56 5.99 7.01 -25.03
N ASP A 57 7.15 6.55 -25.45
CA ASP A 57 7.35 5.34 -26.26
C ASP A 57 7.05 4.03 -25.52
N GLU A 58 6.83 4.10 -24.23
CA GLU A 58 6.47 2.95 -23.40
C GLU A 58 4.97 2.87 -23.07
N LEU A 59 4.18 3.90 -23.42
CA LEU A 59 2.80 4.06 -22.95
C LEU A 59 1.76 3.19 -23.67
N ASP A 60 2.13 2.49 -24.73
CA ASP A 60 1.28 1.52 -25.43
C ASP A 60 1.42 0.09 -24.89
N ARG A 61 2.29 -0.10 -23.87
CA ARG A 61 2.52 -1.40 -23.26
C ARG A 61 1.36 -1.84 -22.37
N ASP A 62 1.28 -3.15 -22.14
CA ASP A 62 0.28 -3.74 -21.27
C ASP A 62 0.41 -3.26 -19.81
N GLY A 63 -0.68 -2.73 -19.26
CA GLY A 63 -0.75 -2.29 -17.86
C GLY A 63 -0.97 -3.43 -16.89
N ILE A 64 -0.19 -3.48 -15.80
CA ILE A 64 -0.37 -4.42 -14.68
C ILE A 64 -0.57 -3.64 -13.40
N LEU A 65 -1.69 -3.88 -12.74
CA LEU A 65 -2.04 -3.21 -11.48
C LEU A 65 -1.44 -3.95 -10.29
N LEU A 66 -0.67 -3.24 -9.51
CA LEU A 66 -0.22 -3.64 -8.18
C LEU A 66 -1.15 -3.03 -7.14
N LEU A 67 -1.82 -3.85 -6.36
CA LEU A 67 -2.77 -3.44 -5.33
C LEU A 67 -2.27 -3.92 -3.96
N SER A 68 -2.19 -3.04 -2.98
CA SER A 68 -1.67 -3.41 -1.66
C SER A 68 -2.39 -2.74 -0.50
N THR A 69 -2.26 -3.35 0.68
CA THR A 69 -2.69 -2.79 1.98
C THR A 69 -1.54 -2.05 2.70
N LEU A 70 -0.65 -1.46 1.94
CA LEU A 70 0.49 -0.71 2.46
C LEU A 70 0.06 0.44 3.37
N GLY A 71 0.80 0.67 4.46
CA GLY A 71 0.63 1.81 5.36
C GLY A 71 1.95 2.30 5.94
N GLY A 72 1.94 3.51 6.51
CA GLY A 72 3.12 4.18 7.03
C GLY A 72 3.99 4.82 5.94
N LEU A 73 5.03 5.53 6.37
CA LEU A 73 5.97 6.21 5.47
C LEU A 73 7.41 5.95 5.93
N ARG A 74 8.28 5.60 4.98
CA ARG A 74 9.73 5.55 5.19
C ARG A 74 10.43 6.59 4.34
N GLY A 75 11.47 7.18 4.91
CA GLY A 75 12.39 8.05 4.18
C GLY A 75 13.32 7.25 3.24
N ALA A 76 14.08 7.96 2.43
CA ALA A 76 15.06 7.36 1.53
C ALA A 76 16.14 6.53 2.24
N ASP A 77 16.42 6.84 3.51
CA ASP A 77 17.33 6.11 4.39
C ASP A 77 16.71 4.84 5.01
N GLY A 78 15.47 4.53 4.68
CA GLY A 78 14.71 3.39 5.19
C GLY A 78 14.15 3.58 6.60
N LYS A 79 14.40 4.73 7.27
CA LYS A 79 13.85 5.00 8.60
C LYS A 79 12.38 5.42 8.53
N PRO A 80 11.59 5.12 9.58
CA PRO A 80 10.20 5.53 9.62
C PRO A 80 10.10 7.06 9.76
N VAL A 81 9.38 7.70 8.82
CA VAL A 81 8.94 9.10 8.89
C VAL A 81 7.57 9.17 9.57
N ALA A 82 6.69 8.25 9.25
CA ALA A 82 5.43 8.02 9.93
C ALA A 82 5.20 6.51 10.12
N LEU A 83 4.72 6.14 11.31
CA LEU A 83 4.52 4.74 11.66
C LEU A 83 3.30 4.16 10.93
N ALA A 84 3.39 2.91 10.50
CA ALA A 84 2.25 2.10 10.14
C ALA A 84 1.52 1.61 11.40
N LEU A 85 0.34 1.03 11.22
CA LEU A 85 -0.38 0.41 12.33
C LEU A 85 0.32 -0.86 12.83
N HIS A 86 0.97 -1.58 11.92
CA HIS A 86 1.88 -2.68 12.23
C HIS A 86 3.03 -2.75 11.21
N GLN A 87 4.03 -3.55 11.53
CA GLN A 87 5.29 -3.65 10.79
C GLN A 87 5.10 -4.27 9.38
N GLY A 88 4.20 -5.23 9.23
CA GLY A 88 3.90 -5.87 7.94
C GLY A 88 3.49 -4.89 6.84
N HIS A 89 2.94 -3.73 7.17
CA HIS A 89 2.64 -2.67 6.21
C HIS A 89 3.89 -2.11 5.50
N TYR A 90 5.02 -2.02 6.19
CA TYR A 90 6.27 -1.59 5.58
C TYR A 90 6.88 -2.65 4.65
N GLU A 91 6.75 -3.92 5.02
CA GLU A 91 7.33 -5.03 4.28
C GLU A 91 6.64 -5.25 2.94
N LEU A 92 5.34 -4.93 2.86
CA LEU A 92 4.60 -4.95 1.61
C LEU A 92 5.19 -3.99 0.57
N ASP A 93 5.78 -2.86 0.98
CA ASP A 93 6.45 -1.92 0.07
C ASP A 93 7.65 -2.57 -0.65
N ILE A 94 8.39 -3.42 0.03
CA ILE A 94 9.51 -4.17 -0.58
C ILE A 94 9.00 -5.10 -1.68
N GLN A 95 7.92 -5.82 -1.41
CA GLN A 95 7.30 -6.72 -2.39
C GLN A 95 6.70 -5.95 -3.57
N MET A 96 6.04 -4.82 -3.31
CA MET A 96 5.49 -3.94 -4.34
C MET A 96 6.58 -3.41 -5.28
N LYS A 97 7.69 -2.94 -4.72
CA LYS A 97 8.85 -2.45 -5.50
C LYS A 97 9.46 -3.55 -6.35
N ALA A 98 9.71 -4.72 -5.77
CA ALA A 98 10.25 -5.86 -6.50
C ALA A 98 9.32 -6.29 -7.64
N ALA A 99 8.01 -6.33 -7.41
CA ALA A 99 7.04 -6.65 -8.45
C ALA A 99 7.04 -5.60 -9.57
N ALA A 100 7.09 -4.31 -9.22
CA ALA A 100 7.14 -3.23 -10.22
C ALA A 100 8.40 -3.32 -11.09
N GLU A 101 9.56 -3.60 -10.51
CA GLU A 101 10.81 -3.78 -11.25
C GLU A 101 10.74 -4.96 -12.22
N VAL A 102 10.17 -6.09 -11.79
CA VAL A 102 9.98 -7.26 -12.67
C VAL A 102 9.02 -6.96 -13.82
N ILE A 103 7.92 -6.25 -13.55
CA ILE A 103 6.96 -5.83 -14.58
C ILE A 103 7.66 -4.97 -15.63
N LYS A 104 8.43 -3.96 -15.20
CA LYS A 104 9.21 -3.10 -16.11
C LYS A 104 10.23 -3.89 -16.92
N ALA A 105 10.96 -4.81 -16.29
CA ALA A 105 11.95 -5.64 -16.96
C ALA A 105 11.32 -6.57 -18.03
N ASN A 106 10.03 -6.87 -17.91
CA ASN A 106 9.24 -7.63 -18.89
C ASN A 106 8.45 -6.74 -19.85
N HIS A 107 8.84 -5.48 -20.01
CA HIS A 107 8.24 -4.53 -20.96
C HIS A 107 6.75 -4.29 -20.76
N ALA A 108 6.28 -4.25 -19.50
CA ALA A 108 4.93 -3.88 -19.13
C ALA A 108 4.92 -2.65 -18.21
N LEU A 109 3.77 -1.99 -18.05
CA LEU A 109 3.57 -0.81 -17.22
C LEU A 109 3.07 -1.20 -15.82
N PRO A 110 3.85 -0.98 -14.76
CA PRO A 110 3.36 -1.17 -13.40
C PRO A 110 2.56 0.05 -12.92
N TYR A 111 1.35 -0.20 -12.45
CA TYR A 111 0.53 0.77 -11.72
C TYR A 111 0.42 0.35 -10.27
N ALA A 112 0.58 1.25 -9.31
CA ALA A 112 0.51 0.93 -7.89
C ALA A 112 -0.59 1.74 -7.20
N VAL A 113 -1.48 1.03 -6.48
CA VAL A 113 -2.55 1.64 -5.69
C VAL A 113 -2.63 0.99 -4.32
N TYR A 114 -3.08 1.76 -3.34
CA TYR A 114 -3.03 1.35 -1.94
C TYR A 114 -4.36 1.56 -1.23
N VAL A 115 -4.71 0.60 -0.37
CA VAL A 115 -5.80 0.69 0.60
C VAL A 115 -5.25 0.13 1.92
N SER A 116 -4.92 1.00 2.87
CA SER A 116 -4.43 0.54 4.17
C SER A 116 -5.48 -0.27 4.92
N ASP A 117 -5.10 -1.04 5.91
CA ASP A 117 -5.97 -1.85 6.76
C ASP A 117 -5.82 -1.49 8.25
N PRO A 118 -6.84 -1.77 9.09
CA PRO A 118 -6.73 -1.63 10.52
C PRO A 118 -5.81 -2.73 11.09
N CYS A 119 -5.41 -2.55 12.32
CA CYS A 119 -4.67 -3.57 13.06
C CYS A 119 -5.50 -4.09 14.24
N ASP A 120 -5.98 -5.30 14.16
CA ASP A 120 -6.76 -5.94 15.22
C ASP A 120 -5.95 -6.06 16.52
N GLY A 121 -4.64 -6.28 16.42
CA GLY A 121 -3.76 -6.30 17.57
C GLY A 121 -3.73 -5.00 18.35
N ARG A 122 -3.79 -3.83 17.67
CA ARG A 122 -3.85 -2.52 18.32
C ARG A 122 -5.22 -2.20 18.89
N THR A 123 -6.26 -2.69 18.27
CA THR A 123 -7.64 -2.40 18.67
C THR A 123 -8.21 -3.41 19.66
N GLN A 124 -7.51 -4.51 19.90
CA GLN A 124 -7.94 -5.53 20.83
C GLN A 124 -8.23 -4.96 22.22
N GLY A 125 -9.41 -5.29 22.76
CA GLY A 125 -9.88 -4.73 24.03
C GLY A 125 -10.42 -3.29 23.95
N THR A 126 -10.52 -2.71 22.77
CA THR A 126 -11.12 -1.37 22.52
C THR A 126 -12.32 -1.46 21.59
N THR A 127 -13.08 -0.35 21.49
CA THR A 127 -14.23 -0.26 20.59
C THR A 127 -13.82 -0.34 19.10
N GLY A 128 -12.58 0.00 18.77
CA GLY A 128 -12.08 -0.09 17.41
C GLY A 128 -12.08 -1.52 16.84
N MET A 129 -12.13 -2.54 17.72
CA MET A 129 -12.22 -3.92 17.26
C MET A 129 -13.56 -4.23 16.56
N PHE A 130 -14.61 -3.47 16.84
CA PHE A 130 -15.91 -3.64 16.17
C PHE A 130 -15.88 -3.25 14.69
N ASP A 131 -14.92 -2.43 14.28
CA ASP A 131 -14.78 -1.98 12.89
C ASP A 131 -14.01 -2.97 12.00
N SER A 132 -13.41 -3.99 12.58
CA SER A 132 -12.54 -4.94 11.90
C SER A 132 -13.22 -5.68 10.74
N LEU A 133 -14.38 -6.30 10.98
CA LEU A 133 -15.11 -7.01 9.93
C LEU A 133 -15.81 -6.08 8.92
N PRO A 134 -16.49 -5.00 9.34
CA PRO A 134 -17.00 -3.99 8.40
C PRO A 134 -15.90 -3.46 7.49
N TYR A 135 -14.75 -3.08 8.04
CA TYR A 135 -13.62 -2.61 7.26
C TYR A 135 -13.18 -3.60 6.17
N ARG A 136 -13.07 -4.90 6.50
CA ARG A 136 -12.69 -5.92 5.51
C ARG A 136 -13.61 -5.88 4.28
N ASN A 137 -14.91 -5.74 4.50
CA ASN A 137 -15.90 -5.68 3.42
C ASN A 137 -15.78 -4.38 2.62
N ASP A 138 -15.62 -3.25 3.31
CA ASP A 138 -15.46 -1.93 2.69
C ASP A 138 -14.16 -1.87 1.88
N ALA A 139 -13.06 -2.37 2.42
CA ALA A 139 -11.79 -2.45 1.72
C ALA A 139 -11.90 -3.29 0.43
N SER A 140 -12.56 -4.45 0.49
CA SER A 140 -12.82 -5.27 -0.69
C SER A 140 -13.60 -4.51 -1.77
N MET A 141 -14.61 -3.74 -1.39
CA MET A 141 -15.39 -2.91 -2.31
C MET A 141 -14.55 -1.78 -2.92
N VAL A 142 -13.71 -1.12 -2.12
CA VAL A 142 -12.79 -0.07 -2.59
C VAL A 142 -11.77 -0.66 -3.56
N MET A 143 -11.12 -1.75 -3.20
CA MET A 143 -10.15 -2.45 -4.04
C MET A 143 -10.74 -2.86 -5.39
N ARG A 144 -11.96 -3.39 -5.39
CA ARG A 144 -12.68 -3.72 -6.63
C ARG A 144 -12.90 -2.49 -7.52
N ARG A 145 -13.21 -1.34 -6.93
CA ARG A 145 -13.37 -0.08 -7.68
C ARG A 145 -12.04 0.42 -8.24
N LEU A 146 -10.95 0.31 -7.48
CA LEU A 146 -9.61 0.66 -7.94
C LEU A 146 -9.18 -0.20 -9.13
N ILE A 147 -9.42 -1.51 -9.09
CA ILE A 147 -9.15 -2.39 -10.23
C ILE A 147 -9.91 -1.93 -11.48
N ARG A 148 -11.17 -1.57 -11.34
CA ARG A 148 -12.00 -1.08 -12.45
C ARG A 148 -11.64 0.33 -12.92
N SER A 149 -10.84 1.07 -12.15
CA SER A 149 -10.34 2.39 -12.54
C SER A 149 -9.15 2.33 -13.50
N LEU A 150 -8.62 1.14 -13.74
CA LEU A 150 -7.64 0.86 -14.79
C LEU A 150 -8.27 -0.15 -15.77
N PRO A 151 -9.15 0.29 -16.68
CA PRO A 151 -9.98 -0.62 -17.49
C PRO A 151 -9.15 -1.49 -18.44
N ASP A 152 -7.96 -1.01 -18.87
CA ASP A 152 -7.06 -1.71 -19.78
C ASP A 152 -6.06 -2.63 -19.08
N ALA A 153 -6.14 -2.76 -17.76
CA ALA A 153 -5.26 -3.67 -17.03
C ALA A 153 -5.37 -5.10 -17.55
N LYS A 154 -4.24 -5.72 -17.87
CA LYS A 154 -4.14 -7.12 -18.30
C LYS A 154 -4.04 -8.08 -17.14
N ALA A 155 -3.54 -7.61 -16.00
CA ALA A 155 -3.43 -8.40 -14.79
C ALA A 155 -3.48 -7.53 -13.53
N VAL A 156 -3.80 -8.15 -12.40
CA VAL A 156 -3.75 -7.54 -11.07
C VAL A 156 -2.95 -8.43 -10.14
N ILE A 157 -1.97 -7.85 -9.47
CA ILE A 157 -1.21 -8.50 -8.40
C ILE A 157 -1.61 -7.83 -7.09
N GLY A 158 -2.32 -8.56 -6.24
CA GLY A 158 -2.67 -8.10 -4.90
C GLY A 158 -1.62 -8.54 -3.88
N VAL A 159 -1.03 -7.59 -3.16
CA VAL A 159 -0.03 -7.83 -2.12
C VAL A 159 -0.59 -7.36 -0.79
N ALA A 160 -0.88 -8.28 0.11
CA ALA A 160 -1.55 -7.96 1.36
C ALA A 160 -1.06 -8.83 2.52
N SER A 161 -1.25 -8.35 3.73
CA SER A 161 -0.98 -9.08 4.95
C SER A 161 -2.20 -9.04 5.89
N CYS A 162 -2.08 -9.71 7.01
CA CYS A 162 -3.02 -9.83 8.10
C CYS A 162 -4.40 -10.43 7.75
N ASP A 163 -5.18 -10.69 8.79
CA ASP A 163 -6.45 -11.42 8.73
C ASP A 163 -7.64 -10.58 8.20
N LYS A 164 -7.42 -9.30 7.90
CA LYS A 164 -8.40 -8.43 7.25
C LYS A 164 -7.98 -8.03 5.84
N GLY A 165 -6.74 -7.55 5.69
CA GLY A 165 -6.23 -7.09 4.40
C GLY A 165 -6.14 -8.22 3.36
N LEU A 166 -5.66 -9.39 3.77
CA LEU A 166 -5.51 -10.53 2.86
C LEU A 166 -6.86 -11.05 2.34
N PRO A 167 -7.87 -11.36 3.19
CA PRO A 167 -9.19 -11.76 2.71
C PRO A 167 -9.89 -10.66 1.89
N ALA A 168 -9.74 -9.38 2.25
CA ALA A 168 -10.32 -8.28 1.49
C ALA A 168 -9.76 -8.25 0.06
N THR A 169 -8.44 -8.36 -0.08
CA THR A 169 -7.77 -8.44 -1.38
C THR A 169 -8.20 -9.67 -2.15
N MET A 170 -8.25 -10.84 -1.50
CA MET A 170 -8.70 -12.08 -2.12
C MET A 170 -10.13 -11.96 -2.68
N MET A 171 -11.06 -11.38 -1.93
CA MET A 171 -12.44 -11.15 -2.38
C MET A 171 -12.49 -10.20 -3.59
N ALA A 172 -11.68 -9.13 -3.58
CA ALA A 172 -11.62 -8.19 -4.68
C ALA A 172 -11.07 -8.83 -5.95
N LEU A 173 -10.02 -9.64 -5.84
CA LEU A 173 -9.41 -10.37 -6.95
C LEU A 173 -10.33 -11.47 -7.49
N ALA A 174 -10.96 -12.24 -6.61
CA ALA A 174 -11.91 -13.30 -7.00
C ALA A 174 -13.12 -12.78 -7.77
N ALA A 175 -13.47 -11.49 -7.61
CA ALA A 175 -14.52 -10.84 -8.37
C ALA A 175 -14.12 -10.43 -9.80
N GLN A 176 -12.86 -10.65 -10.20
CA GLN A 176 -12.39 -10.36 -11.56
C GLN A 176 -12.43 -11.63 -12.41
N HIS A 177 -13.22 -11.61 -13.49
CA HIS A 177 -13.40 -12.80 -14.33
C HIS A 177 -12.65 -12.73 -15.66
N ASN A 178 -12.26 -11.54 -16.08
CA ASN A 178 -11.74 -11.27 -17.43
C ASN A 178 -10.25 -10.96 -17.49
N ILE A 179 -9.60 -10.84 -16.34
CA ILE A 179 -8.18 -10.52 -16.24
C ILE A 179 -7.46 -11.49 -15.31
N ALA A 180 -6.18 -11.71 -15.55
CA ALA A 180 -5.35 -12.54 -14.69
C ALA A 180 -5.19 -11.90 -13.31
N THR A 181 -5.29 -12.69 -12.24
CA THR A 181 -5.12 -12.19 -10.87
C THR A 181 -4.17 -13.07 -10.08
N VAL A 182 -3.31 -12.45 -9.28
CA VAL A 182 -2.39 -13.15 -8.37
C VAL A 182 -2.50 -12.52 -6.99
N LEU A 183 -2.61 -13.34 -5.95
CA LEU A 183 -2.54 -12.92 -4.56
C LEU A 183 -1.19 -13.30 -3.97
N VAL A 184 -0.46 -12.30 -3.49
CA VAL A 184 0.83 -12.46 -2.82
C VAL A 184 0.65 -12.12 -1.33
N PRO A 185 0.72 -13.10 -0.43
CA PRO A 185 0.70 -12.81 0.99
C PRO A 185 2.00 -12.16 1.45
N GLY A 186 1.91 -11.22 2.38
CA GLY A 186 3.06 -10.52 2.96
C GLY A 186 4.02 -11.41 3.76
N GLY A 187 3.63 -12.65 3.99
CA GLY A 187 4.41 -13.61 4.75
C GLY A 187 4.20 -13.50 6.26
N ALA A 188 4.82 -14.40 7.00
CA ALA A 188 4.84 -14.39 8.45
C ALA A 188 6.07 -13.62 8.95
N THR A 189 5.90 -12.84 10.00
CA THR A 189 7.02 -12.24 10.71
C THR A 189 7.89 -13.35 11.32
N LEU A 190 9.19 -13.26 11.12
CA LEU A 190 10.11 -14.21 11.75
C LEU A 190 10.10 -14.01 13.28
N PRO A 191 10.13 -15.09 14.07
CA PRO A 191 10.19 -14.95 15.53
C PRO A 191 11.46 -14.23 15.95
N ALA A 192 11.35 -13.39 16.98
CA ALA A 192 12.50 -12.71 17.57
C ALA A 192 13.51 -13.75 18.10
N LYS A 193 14.80 -13.49 17.90
CA LYS A 193 15.88 -14.37 18.37
C LYS A 193 15.84 -14.62 19.87
N ASP A 194 15.60 -13.56 20.64
CA ASP A 194 15.63 -13.55 22.12
C ASP A 194 14.37 -12.92 22.72
N GLY A 195 13.28 -12.92 21.98
CA GLY A 195 12.02 -12.31 22.36
C GLY A 195 10.83 -13.23 22.15
N GLU A 196 9.66 -12.67 22.28
CA GLU A 196 8.39 -13.33 22.08
C GLU A 196 7.73 -12.85 20.79
N ASP A 197 6.89 -13.68 20.18
CA ASP A 197 6.07 -13.24 19.04
C ASP A 197 5.00 -12.22 19.47
N ASN A 198 4.46 -11.49 18.51
CA ASN A 198 3.46 -10.45 18.76
C ASN A 198 2.17 -11.00 19.40
N GLY A 199 1.80 -12.24 19.14
CA GLY A 199 0.64 -12.88 19.76
C GLY A 199 0.87 -13.10 21.25
N LYS A 200 2.05 -13.61 21.62
CA LYS A 200 2.41 -13.86 23.01
C LYS A 200 2.60 -12.57 23.81
N VAL A 201 3.13 -11.52 23.17
CA VAL A 201 3.26 -10.18 23.80
C VAL A 201 1.91 -9.64 24.27
N GLN A 202 0.82 -9.93 23.58
CA GLN A 202 -0.52 -9.50 24.01
C GLN A 202 -0.94 -10.09 25.35
N THR A 203 -0.31 -11.18 25.80
CA THR A 203 -0.58 -11.80 27.10
C THR A 203 0.23 -11.20 28.25
N ILE A 204 1.13 -10.27 27.99
CA ILE A 204 2.06 -9.72 29.02
C ILE A 204 1.28 -9.14 30.22
N GLY A 205 0.19 -8.41 29.96
CA GLY A 205 -0.63 -7.82 31.03
C GLY A 205 -1.24 -8.87 31.97
N ALA A 206 -1.80 -9.92 31.41
CA ALA A 206 -2.36 -11.03 32.19
C ALA A 206 -1.28 -11.80 32.97
N ARG A 207 -0.16 -12.09 32.34
CA ARG A 207 0.99 -12.76 32.96
C ARG A 207 1.59 -11.93 34.10
N PHE A 208 1.66 -10.61 33.94
CA PHE A 208 2.07 -9.71 35.02
C PHE A 208 1.06 -9.71 36.17
N ALA A 209 -0.23 -9.62 35.88
CA ALA A 209 -1.29 -9.65 36.89
C ALA A 209 -1.31 -10.96 37.68
N ASN A 210 -0.96 -12.09 37.04
CA ASN A 210 -0.85 -13.41 37.66
C ASN A 210 0.49 -13.65 38.38
N GLY A 211 1.40 -12.67 38.41
CA GLY A 211 2.71 -12.82 39.05
C GLY A 211 3.73 -13.69 38.29
N GLU A 212 3.44 -14.03 37.03
CA GLU A 212 4.32 -14.82 36.17
C GLU A 212 5.50 -14.02 35.62
N LEU A 213 5.36 -12.71 35.54
CA LEU A 213 6.38 -11.75 35.04
C LEU A 213 6.58 -10.62 36.02
N SER A 214 7.83 -10.24 36.24
CA SER A 214 8.13 -8.96 36.87
C SER A 214 7.84 -7.81 35.91
N LEU A 215 7.65 -6.58 36.43
CA LEU A 215 7.50 -5.39 35.59
C LEU A 215 8.72 -5.19 34.68
N GLN A 216 9.90 -5.51 35.15
CA GLN A 216 11.13 -5.39 34.37
C GLN A 216 11.18 -6.38 33.21
N ASP A 217 10.77 -7.64 33.45
CA ASP A 217 10.72 -8.67 32.40
C ASP A 217 9.63 -8.37 31.37
N ALA A 218 8.46 -7.88 31.81
CA ALA A 218 7.39 -7.43 30.94
C ALA A 218 7.86 -6.31 29.98
N ARG A 219 8.59 -5.31 30.50
CA ARG A 219 9.17 -4.24 29.68
C ARG A 219 10.19 -4.77 28.67
N ARG A 220 11.02 -5.73 29.06
CA ARG A 220 12.01 -6.34 28.16
C ARG A 220 11.35 -7.18 27.07
N ALA A 221 10.38 -8.00 27.44
CA ALA A 221 9.62 -8.82 26.49
C ALA A 221 8.93 -7.96 25.43
N GLY A 222 8.29 -6.86 25.84
CA GLY A 222 7.64 -5.94 24.93
C GLY A 222 8.59 -5.22 23.95
N CYS A 223 9.85 -4.94 24.35
CA CYS A 223 10.84 -4.34 23.47
C CYS A 223 11.46 -5.29 22.44
N LYS A 224 11.39 -6.59 22.70
CA LYS A 224 12.03 -7.63 21.88
C LYS A 224 11.04 -8.43 21.04
N ALA A 225 9.77 -8.04 21.03
CA ALA A 225 8.77 -8.70 20.23
C ALA A 225 8.92 -8.38 18.74
N CYS A 226 8.68 -9.35 17.91
CA CYS A 226 8.63 -9.23 16.45
C CYS A 226 7.23 -9.52 15.94
#